data_8b468c97a3afaa322b88f785cb25200b
#
_entry.id   8b468c97a3afaa322b88f785cb25200b
#
_cell.length_a   1.000
_cell.length_b   1.000
_cell.length_c   1.000
_cell.angle_alpha   90.00
_cell.angle_beta   90.00
_cell.angle_gamma   90.00
#
_symmetry.space_group_name_H-M   'P 1'
#
loop_
_entity.id
_entity.type
_entity.pdbx_description
1 polymer ?
#
loop_
_entity_poly.entity_id
_entity_poly.type
_entity_poly.pdbx_seq_one_letter_code
_entity_poly.pdbx_strand_id
1 'polypeptide(L)'
;MTFVASQHYLTQTEAPAPRTLVEKAYRAMRADIIEGRLPPGYKLRVEHLKEDYDVGAGTLREALSLLVSDALVYAEGQRGFRVSPISLDDLEDLTNQRVLLETEALRQSIRHGDARWEAELRDSYDAMTRLRDSSGHIDTQQFEQCNKRFHEALIAGYHSPWTKYLLGLLNRHSERYRYMTLQLVAEHTVERNVDEEHEIIFRAAIARQDARAALALETHVRTTCDLIRQVARSQALPGFEDAKTQLLARE
;
A
#
# COMPACT_ATOMS: atom_id res chain seq x y z
N MET A 1 -30.81 -6.45 -10.72
CA MET A 1 -29.75 -5.66 -11.35
C MET A 1 -28.45 -5.94 -10.62
N THR A 2 -27.63 -6.81 -11.15
CA THR A 2 -26.34 -7.20 -10.54
C THR A 2 -25.35 -6.10 -10.83
N PHE A 3 -24.88 -5.41 -9.80
CA PHE A 3 -23.84 -4.38 -9.92
C PHE A 3 -22.54 -5.08 -10.30
N VAL A 4 -22.19 -5.05 -11.56
CA VAL A 4 -20.87 -5.48 -12.05
C VAL A 4 -19.92 -4.30 -11.81
N ALA A 5 -19.36 -4.22 -10.60
CA ALA A 5 -18.14 -3.46 -10.41
C ALA A 5 -17.14 -4.04 -11.41
N SER A 6 -16.66 -3.21 -12.31
CA SER A 6 -15.74 -3.59 -13.37
C SER A 6 -14.64 -4.47 -12.80
N GLN A 7 -14.56 -5.73 -13.20
CA GLN A 7 -13.61 -6.75 -12.70
C GLN A 7 -12.12 -6.34 -12.87
N HIS A 8 -11.87 -5.22 -13.52
CA HIS A 8 -10.53 -4.69 -13.79
C HIS A 8 -9.76 -4.22 -12.56
N TYR A 9 -10.42 -3.98 -11.43
CA TYR A 9 -9.76 -3.45 -10.21
C TYR A 9 -9.47 -4.52 -9.16
N LEU A 10 -9.87 -5.77 -9.38
CA LEU A 10 -10.00 -6.76 -8.32
C LEU A 10 -8.93 -7.87 -8.30
N THR A 11 -8.01 -7.91 -9.26
CA THR A 11 -6.99 -8.98 -9.30
C THR A 11 -5.64 -8.40 -9.72
N GLN A 12 -4.79 -8.10 -8.77
CA GLN A 12 -3.37 -7.82 -9.02
C GLN A 12 -2.49 -8.69 -8.11
N THR A 13 -2.60 -9.99 -8.27
CA THR A 13 -1.49 -10.92 -8.12
C THR A 13 -0.92 -11.06 -9.52
N GLU A 14 0.29 -10.59 -9.80
CA GLU A 14 0.90 -10.45 -11.14
C GLU A 14 -0.03 -9.74 -12.14
N ALA A 15 -0.03 -8.41 -12.08
CA ALA A 15 -0.83 -7.64 -13.01
C ALA A 15 -0.38 -7.96 -14.44
N PRO A 16 -1.26 -8.42 -15.35
CA PRO A 16 -0.90 -8.71 -16.71
C PRO A 16 -0.20 -7.51 -17.36
N ALA A 17 0.65 -7.75 -18.34
CA ALA A 17 1.33 -6.68 -19.06
C ALA A 17 0.32 -5.58 -19.45
N PRO A 18 0.70 -4.29 -19.35
CA PRO A 18 -0.22 -3.19 -19.64
C PRO A 18 -0.73 -3.30 -21.08
N ARG A 19 -2.05 -3.25 -21.26
CA ARG A 19 -2.71 -3.43 -22.57
C ARG A 19 -2.79 -2.15 -23.38
N THR A 20 -2.62 -0.99 -22.72
CA THR A 20 -2.70 0.32 -23.36
C THR A 20 -1.54 1.22 -22.91
N LEU A 21 -1.22 2.24 -23.70
CA LEU A 21 -0.24 3.25 -23.30
C LEU A 21 -0.68 4.02 -22.07
N VAL A 22 -1.98 4.22 -21.87
CA VAL A 22 -2.54 4.85 -20.65
C VAL A 22 -2.23 4.00 -19.43
N GLU A 23 -2.48 2.70 -19.51
CA GLU A 23 -2.21 1.77 -18.40
C GLU A 23 -0.70 1.68 -18.11
N LYS A 24 0.13 1.66 -19.15
CA LYS A 24 1.60 1.69 -18.99
C LYS A 24 2.06 2.95 -18.26
N ALA A 25 1.64 4.12 -18.71
CA ALA A 25 1.99 5.40 -18.10
C ALA A 25 1.46 5.50 -16.65
N TYR A 26 0.20 5.10 -16.42
CA TYR A 26 -0.39 5.06 -15.08
C TYR A 26 0.43 4.19 -14.12
N ARG A 27 0.79 2.95 -14.52
CA ARG A 27 1.56 2.04 -13.66
C ARG A 27 2.96 2.57 -13.36
N ALA A 28 3.64 3.13 -14.36
CA ALA A 28 4.97 3.72 -14.20
C ALA A 28 4.92 4.92 -13.26
N MET A 29 4.04 5.89 -13.51
CA MET A 29 3.89 7.07 -12.65
C MET A 29 3.47 6.69 -11.23
N ARG A 30 2.58 5.69 -11.07
CA ARG A 30 2.18 5.18 -9.76
C ARG A 30 3.38 4.60 -9.01
N ALA A 31 4.22 3.80 -9.65
CA ALA A 31 5.44 3.26 -9.06
C ALA A 31 6.38 4.41 -8.63
N ASP A 32 6.58 5.42 -9.49
CA ASP A 32 7.42 6.56 -9.18
C ASP A 32 6.92 7.39 -7.98
N ILE A 33 5.59 7.49 -7.80
CA ILE A 33 4.99 8.16 -6.63
C ILE A 33 5.20 7.31 -5.36
N ILE A 34 4.97 6.00 -5.44
CA ILE A 34 5.11 5.09 -4.28
C ILE A 34 6.57 5.02 -3.85
N GLU A 35 7.50 4.93 -4.79
CA GLU A 35 8.94 4.82 -4.56
C GLU A 35 9.62 6.17 -4.29
N GLY A 36 8.86 7.27 -4.30
CA GLY A 36 9.34 8.61 -3.96
C GLY A 36 10.12 9.34 -5.06
N ARG A 37 10.27 8.76 -6.26
CA ARG A 37 10.86 9.45 -7.42
C ARG A 37 10.04 10.68 -7.83
N LEU A 38 8.73 10.60 -7.71
CA LEU A 38 7.82 11.74 -7.74
C LEU A 38 7.38 12.06 -6.29
N PRO A 39 8.09 12.96 -5.58
CA PRO A 39 7.88 13.18 -4.15
C PRO A 39 6.54 13.85 -3.84
N PRO A 40 6.07 13.81 -2.57
CA PRO A 40 4.89 14.53 -2.13
C PRO A 40 4.92 16.01 -2.51
N GLY A 41 3.80 16.54 -3.01
CA GLY A 41 3.68 17.93 -3.44
C GLY A 41 4.35 18.26 -4.78
N TYR A 42 5.01 17.30 -5.42
CA TYR A 42 5.66 17.50 -6.72
C TYR A 42 4.65 17.92 -7.80
N LYS A 43 4.99 18.97 -8.56
CA LYS A 43 4.14 19.46 -9.65
C LYS A 43 4.34 18.64 -10.91
N LEU A 44 3.28 17.99 -11.37
CA LEU A 44 3.26 17.11 -12.53
C LEU A 44 2.95 17.95 -13.79
N ARG A 45 4.00 18.38 -14.48
CA ARG A 45 3.89 19.15 -15.73
C ARG A 45 3.82 18.20 -16.92
N VAL A 46 2.67 18.18 -17.61
CA VAL A 46 2.43 17.28 -18.76
C VAL A 46 3.54 17.39 -19.81
N GLU A 47 4.06 18.58 -20.06
CA GLU A 47 5.08 18.81 -21.08
C GLU A 47 6.42 18.09 -20.75
N HIS A 48 6.82 18.04 -19.46
CA HIS A 48 8.02 17.32 -19.05
C HIS A 48 7.76 15.80 -19.03
N LEU A 49 6.62 15.39 -18.47
CA LEU A 49 6.29 13.97 -18.33
C LEU A 49 6.11 13.24 -19.68
N LYS A 50 5.83 13.97 -20.79
CA LYS A 50 5.80 13.37 -22.12
C LYS A 50 7.13 12.73 -22.52
N GLU A 51 8.22 13.38 -22.19
CA GLU A 51 9.58 12.93 -22.47
C GLU A 51 9.96 11.80 -21.51
N ASP A 52 9.68 11.97 -20.21
CA ASP A 52 10.04 10.99 -19.16
C ASP A 52 9.35 9.63 -19.37
N TYR A 53 8.09 9.62 -19.83
CA TYR A 53 7.29 8.39 -19.98
C TYR A 53 7.08 7.97 -21.44
N ASP A 54 7.64 8.70 -22.40
CA ASP A 54 7.54 8.43 -23.87
C ASP A 54 6.08 8.21 -24.33
N VAL A 55 5.19 9.14 -23.96
CA VAL A 55 3.76 9.10 -24.32
C VAL A 55 3.19 10.48 -24.65
N GLY A 56 2.11 10.52 -25.43
CA GLY A 56 1.44 11.76 -25.81
C GLY A 56 0.71 12.45 -24.64
N ALA A 57 0.49 13.76 -24.76
CA ALA A 57 -0.18 14.57 -23.74
C ALA A 57 -1.61 14.08 -23.40
N GLY A 58 -2.36 13.53 -24.35
CA GLY A 58 -3.67 12.93 -24.12
C GLY A 58 -3.58 11.71 -23.19
N THR A 59 -2.70 10.77 -23.53
CA THR A 59 -2.41 9.57 -22.73
C THR A 59 -2.02 9.93 -21.29
N LEU A 60 -1.14 10.94 -21.13
CA LEU A 60 -0.75 11.39 -19.79
C LEU A 60 -1.90 11.98 -18.98
N ARG A 61 -2.77 12.80 -19.61
CA ARG A 61 -3.93 13.34 -18.87
C ARG A 61 -4.88 12.25 -18.40
N GLU A 62 -5.09 11.23 -19.24
CA GLU A 62 -5.90 10.05 -18.84
C GLU A 62 -5.22 9.28 -17.70
N ALA A 63 -3.92 9.02 -17.77
CA ALA A 63 -3.17 8.38 -16.70
C ALA A 63 -3.19 9.19 -15.40
N LEU A 64 -3.03 10.52 -15.47
CA LEU A 64 -3.16 11.42 -14.32
C LEU A 64 -4.57 11.43 -13.73
N SER A 65 -5.60 11.32 -14.57
CA SER A 65 -6.99 11.21 -14.07
C SER A 65 -7.23 9.91 -13.31
N LEU A 66 -6.60 8.81 -13.71
CA LEU A 66 -6.62 7.55 -12.94
C LEU A 66 -5.89 7.70 -11.60
N LEU A 67 -4.74 8.39 -11.58
CA LEU A 67 -4.01 8.68 -10.34
C LEU A 67 -4.79 9.61 -9.40
N VAL A 68 -5.60 10.53 -9.94
CA VAL A 68 -6.54 11.34 -9.14
C VAL A 68 -7.63 10.47 -8.54
N SER A 69 -8.17 9.50 -9.28
CA SER A 69 -9.16 8.55 -8.76
C SER A 69 -8.59 7.65 -7.65
N ASP A 70 -7.27 7.40 -7.67
CA ASP A 70 -6.55 6.71 -6.61
C ASP A 70 -6.12 7.63 -5.45
N ALA A 71 -6.46 8.93 -5.50
CA ALA A 71 -6.03 9.95 -4.54
C ALA A 71 -4.49 10.10 -4.39
N LEU A 72 -3.69 9.53 -5.29
CA LEU A 72 -2.22 9.69 -5.34
C LEU A 72 -1.79 11.04 -5.93
N VAL A 73 -2.68 11.65 -6.69
CA VAL A 73 -2.52 12.94 -7.36
C VAL A 73 -3.78 13.76 -7.14
N TYR A 74 -3.66 15.07 -7.06
CA TYR A 74 -4.80 15.96 -7.10
C TYR A 74 -4.66 17.01 -8.21
N ALA A 75 -5.82 17.46 -8.73
CA ALA A 75 -5.88 18.52 -9.71
C ALA A 75 -5.87 19.89 -9.01
N GLU A 76 -4.93 20.76 -9.38
CA GLU A 76 -4.81 22.14 -8.86
C GLU A 76 -5.51 23.14 -9.79
N GLY A 77 -6.79 22.91 -10.07
CA GLY A 77 -7.57 23.71 -11.00
C GLY A 77 -6.93 23.79 -12.39
N GLN A 78 -6.80 25.00 -12.93
CA GLN A 78 -6.11 25.21 -14.22
C GLN A 78 -4.58 25.15 -14.13
N ARG A 79 -4.03 24.93 -12.92
CA ARG A 79 -2.57 24.88 -12.68
C ARG A 79 -1.95 23.51 -12.93
N GLY A 80 -2.78 22.52 -13.30
CA GLY A 80 -2.34 21.16 -13.62
C GLY A 80 -2.54 20.17 -12.47
N PHE A 81 -1.58 19.27 -12.31
CA PHE A 81 -1.65 18.17 -11.35
C PHE A 81 -0.48 18.22 -10.36
N ARG A 82 -0.71 17.69 -9.17
CA ARG A 82 0.31 17.61 -8.13
C ARG A 82 0.20 16.29 -7.38
N VAL A 83 1.33 15.72 -6.98
CA VAL A 83 1.38 14.52 -6.12
C VAL A 83 0.76 14.86 -4.77
N SER A 84 -0.14 14.02 -4.27
CA SER A 84 -0.79 14.22 -2.99
C SER A 84 0.21 14.34 -1.85
N PRO A 85 0.03 15.28 -0.91
CA PRO A 85 0.89 15.39 0.25
C PRO A 85 0.80 14.15 1.14
N ILE A 86 1.70 14.06 2.10
CA ILE A 86 1.68 13.10 3.20
C ILE A 86 1.74 13.87 4.52
N SER A 87 1.22 13.28 5.60
CA SER A 87 1.34 13.83 6.94
C SER A 87 1.22 12.72 7.99
N LEU A 88 1.62 13.00 9.24
CA LEU A 88 1.43 12.07 10.34
C LEU A 88 -0.03 11.86 10.68
N ASP A 89 -0.87 12.90 10.56
CA ASP A 89 -2.31 12.81 10.77
C ASP A 89 -2.99 11.93 9.71
N ASP A 90 -2.61 12.09 8.42
CA ASP A 90 -3.09 11.23 7.34
C ASP A 90 -2.66 9.77 7.53
N LEU A 91 -1.40 9.54 7.96
CA LEU A 91 -0.90 8.20 8.27
C LEU A 91 -1.70 7.54 9.41
N GLU A 92 -2.05 8.29 10.45
CA GLU A 92 -2.83 7.80 11.58
C GLU A 92 -4.26 7.44 11.16
N ASP A 93 -4.93 8.32 10.41
CA ASP A 93 -6.28 8.05 9.91
C ASP A 93 -6.29 6.87 8.95
N LEU A 94 -5.37 6.83 8.00
CA LEU A 94 -5.16 5.70 7.08
C LEU A 94 -4.98 4.38 7.86
N THR A 95 -4.16 4.38 8.91
CA THR A 95 -3.91 3.22 9.77
C THR A 95 -5.20 2.77 10.46
N ASN A 96 -5.97 3.71 11.01
CA ASN A 96 -7.24 3.40 11.68
C ASN A 96 -8.26 2.77 10.72
N GLN A 97 -8.38 3.28 9.49
CA GLN A 97 -9.27 2.71 8.48
C GLN A 97 -8.80 1.31 8.03
N ARG A 98 -7.49 1.10 7.88
CA ARG A 98 -6.93 -0.20 7.56
C ARG A 98 -7.22 -1.22 8.67
N VAL A 99 -6.94 -0.87 9.93
CA VAL A 99 -7.22 -1.74 11.07
C VAL A 99 -8.69 -2.14 11.10
N LEU A 100 -9.61 -1.20 10.95
CA LEU A 100 -11.04 -1.46 10.96
C LEU A 100 -11.44 -2.48 9.87
N LEU A 101 -10.99 -2.28 8.64
CA LEU A 101 -11.38 -3.11 7.51
C LEU A 101 -10.61 -4.44 7.44
N GLU A 102 -9.30 -4.42 7.70
CA GLU A 102 -8.47 -5.63 7.61
C GLU A 102 -8.79 -6.63 8.72
N THR A 103 -8.99 -6.17 9.96
CA THR A 103 -9.31 -7.07 11.07
C THR A 103 -10.68 -7.73 10.91
N GLU A 104 -11.67 -6.99 10.43
CA GLU A 104 -12.98 -7.57 10.14
C GLU A 104 -12.92 -8.52 8.94
N ALA A 105 -12.24 -8.15 7.86
CA ALA A 105 -12.04 -9.03 6.71
C ALA A 105 -11.31 -10.33 7.09
N LEU A 106 -10.31 -10.25 7.96
CA LEU A 106 -9.59 -11.41 8.50
C LEU A 106 -10.52 -12.31 9.33
N ARG A 107 -11.33 -11.74 10.24
CA ARG A 107 -12.31 -12.49 11.02
C ARG A 107 -13.28 -13.25 10.13
N GLN A 108 -13.81 -12.59 9.11
CA GLN A 108 -14.72 -13.19 8.14
C GLN A 108 -14.03 -14.29 7.30
N SER A 109 -12.78 -14.04 6.88
CA SER A 109 -11.98 -15.05 6.18
C SER A 109 -11.73 -16.30 7.01
N ILE A 110 -11.41 -16.14 8.29
CA ILE A 110 -11.21 -17.26 9.23
C ILE A 110 -12.49 -18.05 9.45
N ARG A 111 -13.66 -17.38 9.54
CA ARG A 111 -14.95 -18.01 9.78
C ARG A 111 -15.48 -18.74 8.55
N HIS A 112 -15.28 -18.22 7.36
CA HIS A 112 -15.89 -18.67 6.12
C HIS A 112 -14.91 -19.27 5.10
N GLY A 113 -13.60 -19.08 5.29
CA GLY A 113 -12.58 -19.59 4.39
C GLY A 113 -12.55 -21.11 4.34
N ASP A 114 -12.50 -21.64 3.14
CA ASP A 114 -12.45 -23.08 2.83
C ASP A 114 -11.00 -23.61 2.79
N ALA A 115 -10.84 -24.87 2.40
CA ALA A 115 -9.53 -25.51 2.26
C ALA A 115 -8.64 -24.82 1.21
N ARG A 116 -9.24 -24.19 0.17
CA ARG A 116 -8.50 -23.45 -0.83
C ARG A 116 -7.91 -22.17 -0.24
N TRP A 117 -8.69 -21.43 0.53
CA TRP A 117 -8.20 -20.26 1.26
C TRP A 117 -7.05 -20.64 2.19
N GLU A 118 -7.19 -21.73 2.93
CA GLU A 118 -6.14 -22.19 3.85
C GLU A 118 -4.85 -22.58 3.11
N ALA A 119 -4.97 -23.27 1.97
CA ALA A 119 -3.81 -23.60 1.14
C ALA A 119 -3.10 -22.36 0.58
N GLU A 120 -3.88 -21.39 0.06
CA GLU A 120 -3.33 -20.12 -0.46
C GLU A 120 -2.62 -19.31 0.64
N LEU A 121 -3.18 -19.28 1.85
CA LEU A 121 -2.57 -18.62 3.00
C LEU A 121 -1.24 -19.30 3.39
N ARG A 122 -1.20 -20.65 3.44
CA ARG A 122 0.03 -21.41 3.69
C ARG A 122 1.09 -21.14 2.63
N ASP A 123 0.72 -21.23 1.37
CA ASP A 123 1.64 -21.01 0.25
C ASP A 123 2.24 -19.59 0.27
N SER A 124 1.43 -18.58 0.59
CA SER A 124 1.88 -17.19 0.68
C SER A 124 2.82 -16.95 1.85
N TYR A 125 2.54 -17.55 3.01
CA TYR A 125 3.40 -17.49 4.19
C TYR A 125 4.75 -18.20 3.94
N ASP A 126 4.73 -19.41 3.39
CA ASP A 126 5.92 -20.18 3.06
C ASP A 126 6.81 -19.47 2.02
N ALA A 127 6.19 -18.79 1.03
CA ALA A 127 6.93 -18.00 0.05
C ALA A 127 7.66 -16.82 0.70
N MET A 128 7.01 -16.14 1.63
CA MET A 128 7.62 -15.03 2.37
C MET A 128 8.76 -15.48 3.27
N THR A 129 8.58 -16.59 4.00
CA THR A 129 9.62 -17.15 4.89
C THR A 129 10.85 -17.62 4.12
N ARG A 130 10.65 -18.30 2.97
CA ARG A 130 11.78 -18.79 2.12
C ARG A 130 12.64 -17.68 1.56
N LEU A 131 12.12 -16.49 1.32
CA LEU A 131 12.92 -15.36 0.83
C LEU A 131 14.00 -14.93 1.82
N ARG A 132 13.75 -15.06 3.12
CA ARG A 132 14.73 -14.69 4.16
C ARG A 132 15.81 -15.76 4.38
N ASP A 133 15.47 -17.02 4.16
CA ASP A 133 16.39 -18.14 4.41
C ASP A 133 17.47 -18.30 3.31
N SER A 134 17.26 -17.74 2.13
CA SER A 134 18.04 -18.09 0.94
C SER A 134 19.21 -17.18 0.60
N SER A 135 19.34 -15.97 1.16
CA SER A 135 20.31 -15.01 0.60
C SER A 135 21.10 -14.15 1.57
N GLY A 136 20.74 -14.04 2.83
CA GLY A 136 21.39 -13.10 3.76
C GLY A 136 21.24 -11.61 3.36
N HIS A 137 20.84 -11.35 2.12
CA HIS A 137 20.48 -10.03 1.61
C HIS A 137 19.06 -10.10 1.03
N ILE A 138 18.14 -9.34 1.60
CA ILE A 138 16.74 -9.32 1.16
C ILE A 138 16.60 -8.21 0.13
N ASP A 139 16.20 -8.58 -1.08
CA ASP A 139 15.68 -7.61 -2.04
C ASP A 139 14.37 -7.03 -1.49
N THR A 140 14.41 -5.74 -1.14
CA THR A 140 13.27 -5.01 -0.57
C THR A 140 12.03 -5.11 -1.44
N GLN A 141 12.19 -5.12 -2.77
CA GLN A 141 11.07 -5.22 -3.70
C GLN A 141 10.41 -6.60 -3.65
N GLN A 142 11.21 -7.67 -3.63
CA GLN A 142 10.71 -9.03 -3.51
C GLN A 142 10.03 -9.26 -2.16
N PHE A 143 10.62 -8.74 -1.09
CA PHE A 143 10.00 -8.82 0.24
C PHE A 143 8.63 -8.13 0.27
N GLU A 144 8.53 -6.90 -0.25
CA GLU A 144 7.25 -6.17 -0.28
C GLU A 144 6.18 -6.90 -1.13
N GLN A 145 6.57 -7.57 -2.21
CA GLN A 145 5.65 -8.38 -3.01
C GLN A 145 5.12 -9.59 -2.22
N CYS A 146 5.99 -10.32 -1.52
CA CYS A 146 5.58 -11.46 -0.71
C CYS A 146 4.77 -11.04 0.52
N ASN A 147 5.16 -9.96 1.18
CA ASN A 147 4.43 -9.35 2.28
C ASN A 147 3.01 -8.97 1.85
N LYS A 148 2.87 -8.29 0.73
CA LYS A 148 1.58 -7.93 0.15
C LYS A 148 0.72 -9.16 -0.14
N ARG A 149 1.30 -10.19 -0.79
CA ARG A 149 0.60 -11.44 -1.09
C ARG A 149 0.11 -12.14 0.16
N PHE A 150 0.91 -12.18 1.22
CA PHE A 150 0.52 -12.75 2.50
C PHE A 150 -0.68 -11.99 3.11
N HIS A 151 -0.63 -10.66 3.17
CA HIS A 151 -1.74 -9.85 3.70
C HIS A 151 -3.02 -9.99 2.85
N GLU A 152 -2.91 -10.08 1.53
CA GLU A 152 -4.04 -10.35 0.65
C GLU A 152 -4.64 -11.74 0.88
N ALA A 153 -3.79 -12.76 1.08
CA ALA A 153 -4.24 -14.13 1.37
C ALA A 153 -4.97 -14.24 2.72
N LEU A 154 -4.52 -13.51 3.75
CA LEU A 154 -5.20 -13.47 5.05
C LEU A 154 -6.70 -13.13 4.93
N ILE A 155 -7.04 -12.21 4.04
CA ILE A 155 -8.41 -11.69 3.88
C ILE A 155 -9.16 -12.28 2.68
N ALA A 156 -8.55 -13.19 1.91
CA ALA A 156 -9.10 -13.70 0.66
C ALA A 156 -10.36 -14.58 0.84
N GLY A 157 -10.56 -15.17 2.02
CA GLY A 157 -11.76 -15.92 2.36
C GLY A 157 -13.01 -15.04 2.55
N TYR A 158 -12.86 -13.73 2.65
CA TYR A 158 -13.98 -12.80 2.74
C TYR A 158 -14.35 -12.23 1.37
N HIS A 159 -15.47 -12.68 0.83
CA HIS A 159 -15.96 -12.29 -0.49
C HIS A 159 -16.75 -10.97 -0.45
N SER A 160 -16.08 -9.86 -0.16
CA SER A 160 -16.64 -8.51 -0.21
C SER A 160 -15.92 -7.66 -1.26
N PRO A 161 -16.54 -7.40 -2.43
CA PRO A 161 -15.93 -6.55 -3.46
C PRO A 161 -15.61 -5.14 -2.97
N TRP A 162 -16.47 -4.57 -2.15
CA TRP A 162 -16.25 -3.23 -1.59
C TRP A 162 -15.08 -3.19 -0.60
N THR A 163 -15.01 -4.15 0.34
CA THR A 163 -13.88 -4.24 1.27
C THR A 163 -12.57 -4.40 0.51
N LYS A 164 -12.54 -5.27 -0.49
CA LYS A 164 -11.36 -5.49 -1.33
C LYS A 164 -10.95 -4.22 -2.08
N TYR A 165 -11.90 -3.47 -2.64
CA TYR A 165 -11.63 -2.22 -3.33
C TYR A 165 -11.05 -1.16 -2.39
N LEU A 166 -11.71 -0.93 -1.24
CA LEU A 166 -11.27 0.05 -0.25
C LEU A 166 -9.90 -0.31 0.33
N LEU A 167 -9.68 -1.57 0.71
CA LEU A 167 -8.37 -2.02 1.18
C LEU A 167 -7.29 -1.90 0.11
N GLY A 168 -7.62 -2.15 -1.15
CA GLY A 168 -6.69 -1.92 -2.25
C GLY A 168 -6.28 -0.45 -2.38
N LEU A 169 -7.20 0.49 -2.14
CA LEU A 169 -6.89 1.92 -2.11
C LEU A 169 -6.00 2.27 -0.90
N LEU A 170 -6.42 1.90 0.31
CA LEU A 170 -5.71 2.20 1.55
C LEU A 170 -4.30 1.59 1.57
N ASN A 171 -4.13 0.37 1.06
CA ASN A 171 -2.84 -0.30 1.00
C ASN A 171 -1.86 0.42 0.07
N ARG A 172 -2.32 0.97 -1.07
CA ARG A 172 -1.46 1.78 -1.96
C ARG A 172 -0.90 3.01 -1.27
N HIS A 173 -1.73 3.70 -0.46
CA HIS A 173 -1.27 4.84 0.33
C HIS A 173 -0.31 4.41 1.44
N SER A 174 -0.59 3.29 2.11
CA SER A 174 0.29 2.74 3.14
C SER A 174 1.65 2.29 2.59
N GLU A 175 1.70 1.68 1.39
CA GLU A 175 2.93 1.33 0.68
C GLU A 175 3.83 2.57 0.49
N ARG A 176 3.25 3.71 0.14
CA ARG A 176 3.95 4.98 -0.03
C ARG A 176 4.65 5.43 1.25
N TYR A 177 3.97 5.37 2.40
CA TYR A 177 4.57 5.69 3.70
C TYR A 177 5.68 4.72 4.07
N ARG A 178 5.46 3.42 3.87
CA ARG A 178 6.48 2.39 4.15
C ARG A 178 7.72 2.57 3.29
N TYR A 179 7.55 2.80 2.00
CA TYR A 179 8.68 2.93 1.09
C TYR A 179 9.59 4.12 1.46
N MET A 180 8.99 5.25 1.81
CA MET A 180 9.74 6.43 2.25
C MET A 180 10.52 6.20 3.55
N THR A 181 10.03 5.30 4.41
CA THR A 181 10.70 5.00 5.69
C THR A 181 11.68 3.85 5.61
N LEU A 182 11.49 2.88 4.72
CA LEU A 182 12.40 1.75 4.55
C LEU A 182 13.82 2.19 4.15
N GLN A 183 13.95 3.22 3.33
CA GLN A 183 15.24 3.82 2.96
C GLN A 183 15.95 4.41 4.18
N LEU A 184 15.21 4.90 5.16
CA LEU A 184 15.71 5.56 6.36
C LEU A 184 15.93 4.59 7.53
N VAL A 185 15.12 3.53 7.61
CA VAL A 185 15.26 2.46 8.63
C VAL A 185 16.48 1.58 8.36
N ALA A 186 16.89 1.42 7.10
CA ALA A 186 18.11 0.70 6.74
C ALA A 186 19.38 1.34 7.36
N GLU A 187 19.32 2.61 7.72
CA GLU A 187 20.40 3.35 8.39
C GLU A 187 20.30 3.31 9.93
N HIS A 188 19.19 2.86 10.48
CA HIS A 188 18.92 2.87 11.94
C HIS A 188 18.49 1.50 12.41
N THR A 189 19.18 0.96 13.40
CA THR A 189 18.85 -0.31 14.08
C THR A 189 17.58 -0.17 14.89
N VAL A 190 16.43 -0.37 14.25
CA VAL A 190 15.17 -0.57 14.96
C VAL A 190 14.99 -2.06 15.16
N GLU A 191 15.08 -2.52 16.40
CA GLU A 191 14.80 -3.91 16.76
C GLU A 191 13.29 -4.18 16.62
N ARG A 192 12.89 -4.69 15.45
CA ARG A 192 11.54 -5.20 15.19
C ARG A 192 11.62 -6.55 14.51
N ASN A 193 10.99 -7.54 15.11
CA ASN A 193 10.89 -8.87 14.53
C ASN A 193 9.57 -9.03 13.75
N VAL A 194 9.55 -8.52 12.52
CA VAL A 194 8.38 -8.60 11.61
C VAL A 194 7.99 -10.05 11.32
N ASP A 195 8.96 -10.97 11.30
CA ASP A 195 8.70 -12.39 11.02
C ASP A 195 7.90 -13.03 12.14
N GLU A 196 8.25 -12.76 13.39
CA GLU A 196 7.51 -13.25 14.54
C GLU A 196 6.07 -12.70 14.55
N GLU A 197 5.89 -11.42 14.19
CA GLU A 197 4.56 -10.83 14.07
C GLU A 197 3.72 -11.56 13.01
N HIS A 198 4.28 -11.82 11.82
CA HIS A 198 3.62 -12.56 10.76
C HIS A 198 3.33 -14.01 11.17
N GLU A 199 4.25 -14.67 11.88
CA GLU A 199 4.06 -16.02 12.38
C GLU A 199 2.89 -16.10 13.37
N ILE A 200 2.78 -15.14 14.28
CA ILE A 200 1.67 -15.07 15.26
C ILE A 200 0.34 -14.92 14.53
N ILE A 201 0.25 -14.01 13.54
CA ILE A 201 -0.96 -13.82 12.73
C ILE A 201 -1.32 -15.10 11.98
N PHE A 202 -0.35 -15.68 11.27
CA PHE A 202 -0.52 -16.90 10.48
C PHE A 202 -1.02 -18.08 11.34
N ARG A 203 -0.33 -18.37 12.45
CA ARG A 203 -0.69 -19.46 13.35
C ARG A 203 -2.10 -19.28 13.93
N ALA A 204 -2.46 -18.06 14.33
CA ALA A 204 -3.79 -17.80 14.84
C ALA A 204 -4.86 -17.95 13.76
N ALA A 205 -4.60 -17.54 12.51
CA ALA A 205 -5.51 -17.69 11.38
C ALA A 205 -5.75 -19.16 11.03
N ILE A 206 -4.68 -19.95 10.90
CA ILE A 206 -4.78 -21.40 10.61
C ILE A 206 -5.45 -22.17 11.72
N ALA A 207 -5.22 -21.79 12.99
CA ALA A 207 -5.89 -22.36 14.14
C ALA A 207 -7.35 -21.91 14.30
N ARG A 208 -7.89 -21.12 13.35
CA ARG A 208 -9.25 -20.56 13.37
C ARG A 208 -9.57 -19.71 14.61
N GLN A 209 -8.56 -19.06 15.20
CA GLN A 209 -8.67 -18.17 16.36
C GLN A 209 -8.88 -16.72 15.88
N ASP A 210 -10.08 -16.40 15.39
CA ASP A 210 -10.40 -15.15 14.71
C ASP A 210 -10.10 -13.89 15.55
N ALA A 211 -10.43 -13.89 16.84
CA ALA A 211 -10.17 -12.78 17.74
C ALA A 211 -8.65 -12.56 17.98
N ARG A 212 -7.90 -13.65 18.16
CA ARG A 212 -6.44 -13.61 18.35
C ARG A 212 -5.73 -13.15 17.09
N ALA A 213 -6.13 -13.67 15.92
CA ALA A 213 -5.58 -13.26 14.64
C ALA A 213 -5.82 -11.77 14.37
N ALA A 214 -7.04 -11.28 14.63
CA ALA A 214 -7.40 -9.88 14.45
C ALA A 214 -6.58 -8.95 15.37
N LEU A 215 -6.41 -9.31 16.65
CA LEU A 215 -5.58 -8.53 17.58
C LEU A 215 -4.12 -8.51 17.14
N ALA A 216 -3.58 -9.64 16.69
CA ALA A 216 -2.20 -9.72 16.20
C ALA A 216 -2.00 -8.86 14.94
N LEU A 217 -2.97 -8.89 14.00
CA LEU A 217 -2.94 -8.06 12.79
C LEU A 217 -3.03 -6.56 13.13
N GLU A 218 -3.94 -6.18 14.04
CA GLU A 218 -4.04 -4.79 14.52
C GLU A 218 -2.71 -4.31 15.10
N THR A 219 -2.11 -5.10 16.00
CA THR A 219 -0.81 -4.78 16.61
C THR A 219 0.25 -4.58 15.53
N HIS A 220 0.36 -5.50 14.56
CA HIS A 220 1.30 -5.42 13.46
C HIS A 220 1.14 -4.13 12.62
N VAL A 221 -0.09 -3.79 12.25
CA VAL A 221 -0.39 -2.59 11.46
C VAL A 221 -0.07 -1.32 12.24
N ARG A 222 -0.43 -1.24 13.52
CA ARG A 222 -0.16 -0.09 14.38
C ARG A 222 1.33 0.08 14.69
N THR A 223 2.06 -1.01 14.95
CA THR A 223 3.52 -0.97 15.16
C THR A 223 4.23 -0.39 13.94
N THR A 224 3.77 -0.71 12.72
CA THR A 224 4.30 -0.10 11.49
C THR A 224 4.07 1.42 11.48
N CYS A 225 2.87 1.88 11.83
CA CYS A 225 2.54 3.31 11.91
C CYS A 225 3.42 4.04 12.95
N ASP A 226 3.59 3.45 14.13
CA ASP A 226 4.38 4.04 15.21
C ASP A 226 5.85 4.13 14.84
N LEU A 227 6.40 3.14 14.17
CA LEU A 227 7.76 3.16 13.63
C LEU A 227 7.94 4.30 12.62
N ILE A 228 7.03 4.41 11.64
CA ILE A 228 7.06 5.49 10.65
C ILE A 228 7.02 6.86 11.35
N ARG A 229 6.12 7.01 12.34
CA ARG A 229 5.98 8.23 13.13
C ARG A 229 7.26 8.56 13.90
N GLN A 230 7.90 7.57 14.49
CA GLN A 230 9.16 7.73 15.22
C GLN A 230 10.28 8.23 14.29
N VAL A 231 10.45 7.58 13.14
CA VAL A 231 11.47 7.96 12.14
C VAL A 231 11.20 9.35 11.58
N ALA A 232 9.95 9.66 11.22
CA ALA A 232 9.58 10.97 10.70
C ALA A 232 9.88 12.11 11.67
N ARG A 233 9.64 11.90 12.97
CA ARG A 233 9.95 12.89 14.02
C ARG A 233 11.45 13.03 14.29
N SER A 234 12.21 11.95 14.27
CA SER A 234 13.65 11.97 14.56
C SER A 234 14.48 12.62 13.44
N GLN A 235 14.01 12.53 12.19
CA GLN A 235 14.78 12.95 11.01
C GLN A 235 14.25 14.22 10.33
N ALA A 236 13.19 14.85 10.85
CA ALA A 236 12.53 16.02 10.23
C ALA A 236 12.30 15.80 8.71
N LEU A 237 11.68 14.68 8.33
CA LEU A 237 11.54 14.26 6.94
C LEU A 237 10.79 15.31 6.11
N PRO A 238 11.32 15.71 4.94
CA PRO A 238 10.62 16.59 4.03
C PRO A 238 9.27 15.99 3.62
N GLY A 239 8.20 16.75 3.76
CA GLY A 239 6.83 16.31 3.41
C GLY A 239 6.00 15.79 4.57
N PHE A 240 6.59 15.50 5.75
CA PHE A 240 5.85 15.18 6.98
C PHE A 240 5.56 16.44 7.83
N GLU A 241 5.46 17.59 7.18
CA GLU A 241 5.05 18.82 7.86
C GLU A 241 3.64 18.67 8.42
N ASP A 242 3.45 19.11 9.67
CA ASP A 242 2.12 19.14 10.30
C ASP A 242 1.13 19.88 9.39
N ALA A 243 -0.08 19.35 9.26
CA ALA A 243 -1.16 19.93 8.46
C ALA A 243 -1.41 21.43 8.80
N LYS A 244 -1.08 21.88 10.03
CA LYS A 244 -1.09 23.27 10.46
C LYS A 244 -0.04 24.13 9.72
N THR A 245 1.14 23.61 9.49
CA THR A 245 2.22 24.35 8.79
C THR A 245 1.90 24.50 7.31
N GLN A 246 1.22 23.52 6.69
CA GLN A 246 0.79 23.60 5.30
C GLN A 246 -0.37 24.59 5.07
N LEU A 247 -1.24 24.80 6.05
CA LEU A 247 -2.32 25.80 6.01
C LEU A 247 -1.76 27.23 6.09
N LEU A 248 -0.78 27.48 6.95
CA LEU A 248 -0.13 28.79 7.10
C LEU A 248 0.75 29.19 5.91
N ALA A 249 1.24 28.23 5.14
CA ALA A 249 2.02 28.51 3.90
C ALA A 249 1.12 28.81 2.69
N ARG A 250 -0.22 28.76 2.84
CA ARG A 250 -1.22 29.06 1.77
C ARG A 250 -1.88 30.44 1.89
N GLU A 251 -1.64 31.16 2.98
CA GLU A 251 -1.98 32.58 3.16
C GLU A 251 -0.81 33.49 2.71
#